data_c6f08fac2c3d90e0bfb2d148ddad9999
#
_entry.id   c6f08fac2c3d90e0bfb2d148ddad9999
#
_cell.length_a   1.000
_cell.length_b   1.000
_cell.length_c   1.000
_cell.angle_alpha   90.00
_cell.angle_beta   90.00
_cell.angle_gamma   90.00
#
_symmetry.space_group_name_H-M   'P 1'
#
loop_
_entity.id
_entity.type
_entity.pdbx_description
1 polymer ?
#
loop_
_entity_poly.entity_id
_entity_poly.type
_entity_poly.pdbx_seq_one_letter_code
_entity_poly.pdbx_strand_id
1 'polypeptide(L)'
;MLNEFEIWRLCVKEFRKAMRQISEEKKQRALERRQQLSALSRELKAVANLTGDPDNVNELLKGYYATTYGTTDLRTFEEWKKAGYTVKKGQQSFMIWATPKATKAERERVAEAKAKGEHATEKEDYFPVCHLFDITQVHIITTK
;
A
#
# COMPACT_ATOMS: atom_id res chain seq x y z
N MET A 1 6.13 6.18 49.24
CA MET A 1 6.92 6.95 48.26
C MET A 1 7.63 6.01 47.31
N LEU A 2 7.37 6.13 46.03
CA LEU A 2 8.04 5.35 45.01
C LEU A 2 9.48 5.85 44.86
N ASN A 3 10.44 4.93 44.76
CA ASN A 3 11.82 5.30 44.47
C ASN A 3 12.01 5.60 42.97
N GLU A 4 13.13 6.19 42.59
CA GLU A 4 13.42 6.56 41.19
C GLU A 4 13.33 5.37 40.22
N PHE A 5 13.74 4.18 40.66
CA PHE A 5 13.71 2.96 39.88
C PHE A 5 12.26 2.49 39.59
N GLU A 6 11.39 2.61 40.58
CA GLU A 6 9.95 2.26 40.43
C GLU A 6 9.25 3.24 39.51
N ILE A 7 9.55 4.54 39.63
CA ILE A 7 9.02 5.57 38.73
C ILE A 7 9.46 5.32 37.30
N TRP A 8 10.74 5.03 37.09
CA TRP A 8 11.28 4.69 35.77
C TRP A 8 10.59 3.46 35.17
N ARG A 9 10.40 2.43 35.96
CA ARG A 9 9.72 1.20 35.56
C ARG A 9 8.29 1.45 35.10
N LEU A 10 7.54 2.28 35.82
CA LEU A 10 6.18 2.70 35.47
C LEU A 10 6.16 3.52 34.16
N CYS A 11 7.10 4.45 34.00
CA CYS A 11 7.22 5.24 32.78
C CYS A 11 7.49 4.37 31.54
N VAL A 12 8.39 3.39 31.67
CA VAL A 12 8.70 2.45 30.57
C VAL A 12 7.47 1.60 30.22
N LYS A 13 6.73 1.15 31.21
CA LYS A 13 5.51 0.35 31.02
C LYS A 13 4.44 1.16 30.26
N GLU A 14 4.20 2.40 30.68
CA GLU A 14 3.25 3.29 30.01
C GLU A 14 3.69 3.65 28.59
N PHE A 15 4.98 3.87 28.38
CA PHE A 15 5.54 4.13 27.06
C PHE A 15 5.33 2.95 26.12
N ARG A 16 5.62 1.73 26.57
CA ARG A 16 5.38 0.52 25.77
C ARG A 16 3.92 0.31 25.41
N LYS A 17 3.02 0.60 26.35
CA LYS A 17 1.58 0.54 26.14
C LYS A 17 1.13 1.54 25.09
N ALA A 18 1.61 2.79 25.17
CA ALA A 18 1.33 3.83 24.19
C ALA A 18 1.85 3.46 22.80
N MET A 19 3.06 2.90 22.70
CA MET A 19 3.64 2.46 21.43
C MET A 19 2.87 1.31 20.79
N ARG A 20 2.36 0.36 21.59
CA ARG A 20 1.49 -0.72 21.09
C ARG A 20 0.18 -0.16 20.53
N GLN A 21 -0.42 0.79 21.24
CA GLN A 21 -1.66 1.44 20.81
C GLN A 21 -1.49 2.17 19.48
N ILE A 22 -0.40 2.93 19.32
CA ILE A 22 -0.05 3.61 18.06
C ILE A 22 0.13 2.60 16.93
N SER A 23 0.81 1.47 17.20
CA SER A 23 1.01 0.41 16.21
C SER A 23 -0.31 -0.22 15.76
N GLU A 24 -1.24 -0.46 16.68
CA GLU A 24 -2.57 -0.98 16.38
C GLU A 24 -3.41 0.01 15.58
N GLU A 25 -3.36 1.29 15.91
CA GLU A 25 -4.03 2.35 15.16
C GLU A 25 -3.51 2.45 13.72
N LYS A 26 -2.19 2.34 13.53
CA LYS A 26 -1.57 2.33 12.19
C LYS A 26 -2.03 1.13 11.37
N LYS A 27 -2.09 -0.05 11.98
CA LYS A 27 -2.60 -1.26 11.32
C LYS A 27 -4.06 -1.12 10.93
N GLN A 28 -4.86 -0.53 11.80
CA GLN A 28 -6.28 -0.29 11.55
C GLN A 28 -6.48 0.68 10.39
N ARG A 29 -5.75 1.78 10.35
CA ARG A 29 -5.78 2.75 9.24
C ARG A 29 -5.37 2.12 7.92
N ALA A 30 -4.31 1.32 7.93
CA ALA A 30 -3.85 0.59 6.74
C ALA A 30 -4.92 -0.38 6.23
N LEU A 31 -5.58 -1.10 7.12
CA LEU A 31 -6.68 -2.01 6.79
C LEU A 31 -7.87 -1.25 6.18
N GLU A 32 -8.26 -0.14 6.78
CA GLU A 32 -9.35 0.72 6.29
C GLU A 32 -9.06 1.26 4.90
N ARG A 33 -7.85 1.77 4.69
CA ARG A 33 -7.42 2.27 3.37
C ARG A 33 -7.44 1.17 2.32
N ARG A 34 -7.01 -0.03 2.68
CA ARG A 34 -7.06 -1.19 1.80
C ARG A 34 -8.49 -1.58 1.44
N GLN A 35 -9.39 -1.54 2.41
CA GLN A 35 -10.83 -1.80 2.17
C GLN A 35 -11.45 -0.75 1.25
N GLN A 36 -11.10 0.52 1.43
CA GLN A 36 -11.52 1.61 0.54
C GLN A 36 -11.01 1.39 -0.89
N LEU A 37 -9.75 0.98 -1.04
CA LEU A 37 -9.19 0.65 -2.35
C LEU A 37 -9.91 -0.52 -3.01
N SER A 38 -10.23 -1.56 -2.25
CA SER A 38 -11.00 -2.71 -2.74
C SER A 38 -12.39 -2.31 -3.22
N ALA A 39 -13.08 -1.48 -2.44
CA ALA A 39 -14.41 -0.98 -2.80
C ALA A 39 -14.36 -0.13 -4.08
N LEU A 40 -13.41 0.80 -4.15
CA LEU A 40 -13.20 1.63 -5.33
C LEU A 40 -12.88 0.79 -6.57
N SER A 41 -12.02 -0.22 -6.42
CA SER A 41 -11.65 -1.13 -7.51
C SER A 41 -12.88 -1.89 -8.05
N ARG A 42 -13.77 -2.33 -7.18
CA ARG A 42 -15.02 -3.00 -7.59
C ARG A 42 -15.93 -2.06 -8.37
N GLU A 43 -16.08 -0.83 -7.90
CA GLU A 43 -16.89 0.18 -8.58
C GLU A 43 -16.34 0.48 -9.98
N LEU A 44 -15.03 0.69 -10.10
CA LEU A 44 -14.38 0.97 -11.37
C LEU A 44 -14.48 -0.22 -12.34
N LYS A 45 -14.32 -1.44 -11.85
CA LYS A 45 -14.51 -2.66 -12.66
C LYS A 45 -15.93 -2.76 -13.19
N ALA A 46 -16.93 -2.46 -12.37
CA ALA A 46 -18.34 -2.48 -12.78
C ALA A 46 -18.61 -1.47 -13.90
N VAL A 47 -18.07 -0.26 -13.79
CA VAL A 47 -18.18 0.78 -14.81
C VAL A 47 -17.47 0.35 -16.10
N ALA A 48 -16.25 -0.19 -16.01
CA ALA A 48 -15.50 -0.68 -17.16
C ALA A 48 -16.24 -1.81 -17.90
N ASN A 49 -16.83 -2.74 -17.16
CA ASN A 49 -17.63 -3.81 -17.75
C ASN A 49 -18.87 -3.28 -18.47
N LEU A 50 -19.51 -2.26 -17.89
CA LEU A 50 -20.67 -1.60 -18.49
C LEU A 50 -20.31 -0.83 -19.77
N THR A 51 -19.12 -0.25 -19.82
CA THR A 51 -18.64 0.49 -21.00
C THR A 51 -17.97 -0.41 -22.04
N GLY A 52 -17.71 -1.67 -21.70
CA GLY A 52 -17.00 -2.60 -22.57
C GLY A 52 -15.49 -2.33 -22.67
N ASP A 53 -14.94 -1.49 -21.77
CA ASP A 53 -13.52 -1.15 -21.75
C ASP A 53 -12.75 -2.20 -20.95
N PRO A 54 -11.78 -2.93 -21.56
CA PRO A 54 -11.03 -3.97 -20.90
C PRO A 54 -9.83 -3.49 -20.09
N ASP A 55 -9.77 -2.22 -19.70
CA ASP A 55 -8.62 -1.67 -18.99
C ASP A 55 -8.33 -2.40 -17.68
N ASN A 56 -7.03 -2.56 -17.39
CA ASN A 56 -6.55 -3.13 -16.16
C ASN A 56 -7.00 -2.25 -14.97
N VAL A 57 -7.30 -2.87 -13.84
CA VAL A 57 -7.75 -2.18 -12.61
C VAL A 57 -6.82 -1.03 -12.22
N ASN A 58 -5.51 -1.22 -12.34
CA ASN A 58 -4.53 -0.16 -12.02
C ASN A 58 -4.65 1.03 -12.97
N GLU A 59 -4.90 0.79 -14.24
CA GLU A 59 -5.14 1.86 -15.22
C GLU A 59 -6.42 2.62 -14.90
N LEU A 60 -7.47 1.91 -14.50
CA LEU A 60 -8.72 2.51 -14.06
C LEU A 60 -8.53 3.37 -12.80
N LEU A 61 -7.73 2.88 -11.83
CA LEU A 61 -7.40 3.62 -10.62
C LEU A 61 -6.62 4.89 -10.92
N LYS A 62 -5.62 4.83 -11.79
CA LYS A 62 -4.84 5.99 -12.22
C LYS A 62 -5.72 7.02 -12.92
N GLY A 63 -6.62 6.57 -13.81
CA GLY A 63 -7.59 7.42 -14.48
C GLY A 63 -8.54 8.11 -13.49
N TYR A 64 -9.03 7.38 -12.51
CA TYR A 64 -9.86 7.92 -11.44
C TYR A 64 -9.12 9.01 -10.65
N TYR A 65 -7.88 8.76 -10.26
CA TYR A 65 -7.06 9.74 -9.53
C TYR A 65 -6.79 10.99 -10.37
N ALA A 66 -6.50 10.83 -11.66
CA ALA A 66 -6.29 11.96 -12.56
C ALA A 66 -7.54 12.83 -12.69
N THR A 67 -8.71 12.22 -12.79
CA THR A 67 -9.99 12.93 -12.93
C THR A 67 -10.41 13.59 -11.62
N THR A 68 -10.26 12.89 -10.49
CA THR A 68 -10.76 13.34 -9.19
C THR A 68 -9.80 14.31 -8.51
N TYR A 69 -8.50 14.03 -8.58
CA TYR A 69 -7.46 14.77 -7.86
C TYR A 69 -6.51 15.57 -8.76
N GLY A 70 -6.64 15.43 -10.07
CA GLY A 70 -5.79 16.14 -11.03
C GLY A 70 -4.34 15.65 -11.09
N THR A 71 -4.10 14.37 -10.74
CA THR A 71 -2.75 13.80 -10.79
C THR A 71 -2.25 13.70 -12.23
N THR A 72 -0.96 14.01 -12.46
CA THR A 72 -0.35 14.00 -13.77
C THR A 72 0.78 12.99 -13.92
N ASP A 73 1.54 12.75 -12.84
CA ASP A 73 2.70 11.85 -12.87
C ASP A 73 2.80 11.12 -11.53
N LEU A 74 2.29 9.90 -11.51
CA LEU A 74 2.30 9.02 -10.34
C LEU A 74 3.49 8.07 -10.42
N ARG A 75 4.36 8.12 -9.41
CA ARG A 75 5.52 7.24 -9.28
C ARG A 75 5.69 6.78 -7.85
N THR A 76 6.40 5.68 -7.67
CA THR A 76 6.75 5.18 -6.33
C THR A 76 7.76 6.11 -5.66
N PHE A 77 7.86 6.02 -4.34
CA PHE A 77 8.86 6.77 -3.56
C PHE A 77 10.28 6.53 -4.09
N GLU A 78 10.62 5.28 -4.39
CA GLU A 78 11.95 4.91 -4.91
C GLU A 78 12.22 5.52 -6.29
N GLU A 79 11.23 5.52 -7.18
CA GLU A 79 11.35 6.12 -8.50
C GLU A 79 11.60 7.63 -8.41
N TRP A 80 10.88 8.32 -7.52
CA TRP A 80 11.10 9.74 -7.27
C TRP A 80 12.48 10.00 -6.69
N LYS A 81 12.92 9.18 -5.76
CA LYS A 81 14.26 9.29 -5.16
C LYS A 81 15.37 9.13 -6.20
N LYS A 82 15.24 8.17 -7.11
CA LYS A 82 16.18 7.99 -8.24
C LYS A 82 16.19 9.18 -9.18
N ALA A 83 15.07 9.84 -9.36
CA ALA A 83 14.95 11.03 -10.20
C ALA A 83 15.44 12.31 -9.51
N GLY A 84 15.84 12.25 -8.24
CA GLY A 84 16.32 13.39 -7.47
C GLY A 84 15.24 14.16 -6.73
N TYR A 85 14.11 13.53 -6.47
CA TYR A 85 12.97 14.12 -5.75
C TYR A 85 12.75 13.41 -4.42
N THR A 86 12.13 14.10 -3.47
CA THR A 86 11.67 13.52 -2.21
C THR A 86 10.21 13.90 -1.97
N VAL A 87 9.48 13.04 -1.29
CA VAL A 87 8.08 13.29 -0.94
C VAL A 87 7.98 14.33 0.15
N LYS A 88 7.10 15.29 -0.01
CA LYS A 88 6.81 16.31 1.01
C LYS A 88 6.25 15.66 2.27
N LYS A 89 6.63 16.17 3.42
CA LYS A 89 6.14 15.66 4.70
C LYS A 89 4.63 15.84 4.82
N GLY A 90 3.95 14.81 5.32
CA GLY A 90 2.51 14.83 5.54
C GLY A 90 1.65 14.52 4.32
N GLN A 91 2.26 14.18 3.19
CA GLN A 91 1.51 13.81 1.98
C GLN A 91 1.00 12.37 2.06
N GLN A 92 -0.22 12.17 1.62
CA GLN A 92 -0.85 10.86 1.56
C GLN A 92 -0.65 10.24 0.18
N SER A 93 -0.20 8.99 0.14
CA SER A 93 0.02 8.28 -1.12
C SER A 93 -1.29 7.94 -1.82
N PHE A 94 -1.23 7.87 -3.15
CA PHE A 94 -2.26 7.23 -3.96
C PHE A 94 -1.96 5.74 -4.06
N MET A 95 -2.94 4.89 -3.83
CA MET A 95 -2.73 3.44 -3.78
C MET A 95 -3.20 2.75 -5.05
N ILE A 96 -2.39 1.83 -5.52
CA ILE A 96 -2.75 0.87 -6.57
C ILE A 96 -2.38 -0.54 -6.09
N TRP A 97 -2.78 -1.55 -6.83
CA TRP A 97 -2.42 -2.92 -6.53
C TRP A 97 -1.04 -3.25 -7.10
N ALA A 98 -0.16 -3.81 -6.27
CA ALA A 98 1.12 -4.31 -6.71
C ALA A 98 1.00 -5.77 -7.14
N THR A 99 1.91 -6.21 -8.02
CA THR A 99 2.01 -7.63 -8.35
C THR A 99 2.63 -8.38 -7.17
N PRO A 100 2.01 -9.46 -6.67
CA PRO A 100 2.60 -10.22 -5.59
C PRO A 100 3.92 -10.83 -6.06
N LYS A 101 4.99 -10.55 -5.32
CA LYS A 101 6.25 -11.26 -5.51
C LYS A 101 6.06 -12.66 -4.95
N ALA A 102 5.88 -13.64 -5.80
CA ALA A 102 5.80 -15.02 -5.39
C ALA A 102 7.10 -15.40 -4.67
N THR A 103 6.98 -15.85 -3.42
CA THR A 103 8.14 -16.40 -2.69
C THR A 103 8.60 -17.66 -3.40
N LYS A 104 9.87 -18.02 -3.21
CA LYS A 104 10.42 -19.26 -3.79
C LYS A 104 9.57 -20.48 -3.41
N ALA A 105 9.12 -20.54 -2.16
CA ALA A 105 8.26 -21.62 -1.65
C ALA A 105 6.90 -21.66 -2.38
N GLU A 106 6.31 -20.53 -2.67
CA GLU A 106 5.05 -20.45 -3.41
C GLU A 106 5.22 -20.87 -4.87
N ARG A 107 6.33 -20.49 -5.51
CA ARG A 107 6.67 -20.91 -6.87
C ARG A 107 6.82 -22.41 -6.98
N GLU A 108 7.54 -23.02 -6.02
CA GLU A 108 7.72 -24.46 -5.94
C GLU A 108 6.40 -25.20 -5.74
N ARG A 109 5.56 -24.70 -4.85
CA ARG A 109 4.23 -25.29 -4.57
C ARG A 109 3.32 -25.22 -5.79
N VAL A 110 3.30 -24.09 -6.51
CA VAL A 110 2.52 -23.93 -7.74
C VAL A 110 3.04 -24.85 -8.84
N ALA A 111 4.37 -24.99 -8.99
CA ALA A 111 4.99 -25.88 -9.95
C ALA A 111 4.65 -27.35 -9.65
N GLU A 112 4.68 -27.77 -8.38
CA GLU A 112 4.28 -29.12 -7.97
C GLU A 112 2.81 -29.38 -8.23
N ALA A 113 1.93 -28.43 -7.92
CA ALA A 113 0.51 -28.55 -8.17
C ALA A 113 0.21 -28.67 -9.67
N LYS A 114 0.87 -27.91 -10.52
CA LYS A 114 0.77 -28.02 -11.97
C LYS A 114 1.27 -29.38 -12.50
N ALA A 115 2.36 -29.89 -11.92
CA ALA A 115 2.90 -31.20 -12.30
C ALA A 115 1.96 -32.33 -11.94
N LYS A 116 1.14 -32.18 -10.90
CA LYS A 116 0.14 -33.18 -10.47
C LYS A 116 -1.21 -33.01 -11.16
N GLY A 117 -1.37 -32.03 -12.04
CA GLY A 117 -2.63 -31.77 -12.71
C GLY A 117 -3.72 -31.19 -11.80
N GLU A 118 -3.36 -30.80 -10.59
CA GLU A 118 -4.26 -30.12 -9.69
C GLU A 118 -4.31 -28.63 -10.06
N HIS A 119 -5.53 -28.08 -10.15
CA HIS A 119 -5.67 -26.65 -10.12
C HIS A 119 -5.19 -26.18 -8.73
N ALA A 120 -3.98 -25.67 -8.67
CA ALA A 120 -3.62 -24.83 -7.56
C ALA A 120 -4.62 -23.68 -7.60
N THR A 121 -5.63 -23.73 -6.76
CA THR A 121 -6.39 -22.55 -6.41
C THR A 121 -5.36 -21.53 -5.94
N GLU A 122 -5.05 -20.62 -6.83
CA GLU A 122 -4.35 -19.41 -6.42
C GLU A 122 -5.14 -18.96 -5.20
N LYS A 123 -4.50 -18.99 -4.03
CA LYS A 123 -5.09 -18.35 -2.85
C LYS A 123 -5.57 -17.00 -3.33
N GLU A 124 -6.86 -16.78 -3.30
CA GLU A 124 -7.44 -15.50 -3.66
C GLU A 124 -6.64 -14.42 -2.96
N ASP A 125 -5.59 -14.15 -3.42
CA ASP A 125 -4.99 -12.99 -3.93
C ASP A 125 -4.89 -11.93 -2.88
N TYR A 126 -3.96 -12.14 -1.98
CA TYR A 126 -3.43 -11.04 -1.22
C TYR A 126 -2.52 -10.23 -2.15
N PHE A 127 -3.13 -9.33 -2.94
CA PHE A 127 -2.36 -8.35 -3.70
C PHE A 127 -1.82 -7.30 -2.73
N PRO A 128 -0.50 -7.11 -2.67
CA PRO A 128 0.06 -6.03 -1.87
C PRO A 128 -0.34 -4.69 -2.46
N VAL A 129 -0.39 -3.67 -1.61
CA VAL A 129 -0.70 -2.31 -2.02
C VAL A 129 0.60 -1.61 -2.42
N CYS A 130 0.58 -0.92 -3.55
CA CYS A 130 1.67 -0.06 -3.99
C CYS A 130 1.30 1.39 -3.74
N HIS A 131 2.19 2.13 -3.10
CA HIS A 131 2.00 3.55 -2.80
C HIS A 131 2.67 4.40 -3.85
N LEU A 132 1.90 5.29 -4.48
CA LEU A 132 2.38 6.22 -5.50
C LEU A 132 2.22 7.66 -5.00
N PHE A 133 3.09 8.52 -5.49
CA PHE A 133 3.04 9.95 -5.20
C PHE A 133 3.04 10.73 -6.51
N ASP A 134 2.24 11.78 -6.57
CA ASP A 134 2.15 12.68 -7.73
C ASP A 134 3.27 13.72 -7.69
N ILE A 135 3.57 14.30 -8.85
CA ILE A 135 4.58 15.38 -8.99
C ILE A 135 4.30 16.57 -8.04
N THR A 136 3.04 16.84 -7.74
CA THR A 136 2.65 17.90 -6.81
C THR A 136 2.98 17.61 -5.35
N GLN A 137 3.23 16.33 -5.02
CA GLN A 137 3.54 15.86 -3.68
C GLN A 137 5.02 15.73 -3.39
N VAL A 138 5.87 15.99 -4.38
CA VAL A 138 7.32 15.84 -4.27
C VAL A 138 8.02 17.17 -4.54
N HIS A 139 9.25 17.29 -4.06
CA HIS A 139 10.11 18.43 -4.35
C HIS A 139 11.53 17.96 -4.64
N ILE A 140 12.28 18.79 -5.36
CA ILE A 140 13.66 18.47 -5.75
C ILE A 140 14.53 18.41 -4.49
N ILE A 141 15.35 17.36 -4.38
CA ILE A 141 16.35 17.26 -3.32
C ILE A 141 17.47 18.23 -3.69
N THR A 142 17.55 19.33 -2.94
CA THR A 142 18.69 20.24 -3.05
C THR A 142 19.83 19.67 -2.22
N THR A 143 20.78 19.04 -2.90
CA THR A 143 22.06 18.70 -2.26
C THR A 143 22.90 19.97 -2.19
N LYS A 144 23.09 20.44 -0.99
CA LYS A 144 24.14 21.40 -0.76
C LYS A 144 25.46 20.67 -0.52
#